data_9a359fad156e2a74b08959f6ca4b953e
#
_entry.id   9a359fad156e2a74b08959f6ca4b953e
#
_cell.length_a   1.000
_cell.length_b   1.000
_cell.length_c   1.000
_cell.angle_alpha   90.00
_cell.angle_beta   90.00
_cell.angle_gamma   90.00
#
_symmetry.space_group_name_H-M   'P 1'
#
loop_
_entity.id
_entity.type
_entity.pdbx_description
1 polymer ?
#
loop_
_entity_poly.entity_id
_entity_poly.type
_entity_poly.pdbx_seq_one_letter_code
_entity_poly.pdbx_strand_id
1 'polypeptide(L)'
;MPLLDELCLHDGTIWSWNRPIFDPEGDAHVRIEMRSLPAGPTPLDMAANVALFIGLAEGLADQLEPLLSALPFSYAEENFYRAARDGLQAQVLWPNARQNGLQEQSLVSVLEQLLPTAERGLAGIGVDE
;
A
#
# COMPACT_ATOMS: atom_id res chain seq x y z
N MET A 1 -20.54 18.91 -17.57
CA MET A 1 -19.17 18.60 -17.17
C MET A 1 -18.40 18.35 -18.47
N PRO A 2 -17.31 19.06 -18.78
CA PRO A 2 -16.59 18.82 -20.02
C PRO A 2 -16.02 17.39 -19.99
N LEU A 3 -16.25 16.66 -21.07
CA LEU A 3 -15.59 15.38 -21.33
C LEU A 3 -14.13 15.72 -21.65
N LEU A 4 -13.23 15.40 -20.75
CA LEU A 4 -11.80 15.56 -20.95
C LEU A 4 -11.29 14.24 -21.56
N ASP A 5 -11.42 14.11 -22.88
CA ASP A 5 -11.13 12.88 -23.60
C ASP A 5 -9.68 12.42 -23.41
N GLU A 6 -8.75 13.37 -23.32
CA GLU A 6 -7.34 13.10 -23.03
C GLU A 6 -7.13 12.53 -21.61
N LEU A 7 -7.84 13.06 -20.62
CA LEU A 7 -7.80 12.52 -19.26
C LEU A 7 -8.44 11.14 -19.19
N CYS A 8 -9.55 10.91 -19.89
CA CYS A 8 -10.16 9.58 -19.99
C CYS A 8 -9.23 8.56 -20.65
N LEU A 9 -8.44 8.99 -21.65
CA LEU A 9 -7.46 8.14 -22.31
C LEU A 9 -6.31 7.77 -21.37
N HIS A 10 -5.86 8.70 -20.51
CA HIS A 10 -4.76 8.50 -19.56
C HIS A 10 -5.20 7.92 -18.22
N ASP A 11 -6.47 8.00 -17.85
CA ASP A 11 -7.01 7.42 -16.62
C ASP A 11 -6.84 5.88 -16.55
N GLY A 12 -6.71 5.25 -17.72
CA GLY A 12 -6.36 3.83 -17.82
C GLY A 12 -4.93 3.46 -17.38
N THR A 13 -4.05 4.43 -17.14
CA THR A 13 -2.66 4.19 -16.71
C THR A 13 -2.45 4.29 -15.21
N ILE A 14 -3.41 4.85 -14.46
CA ILE A 14 -3.39 4.94 -13.00
C ILE A 14 -4.57 4.14 -12.46
N TRP A 15 -4.27 3.14 -11.65
CA TRP A 15 -5.27 2.22 -11.13
C TRP A 15 -5.43 2.41 -9.62
N SER A 16 -6.65 2.65 -9.19
CA SER A 16 -6.96 2.93 -7.78
C SER A 16 -6.83 1.70 -6.88
N TRP A 17 -6.87 0.50 -7.44
CA TRP A 17 -6.96 -0.75 -6.66
C TRP A 17 -5.99 -1.80 -7.17
N ASN A 18 -5.49 -2.61 -6.24
CA ASN A 18 -4.79 -3.84 -6.57
C ASN A 18 -5.78 -4.87 -7.14
N ARG A 19 -5.29 -5.81 -7.94
CA ARG A 19 -6.12 -6.82 -8.59
C ARG A 19 -5.65 -8.23 -8.22
N PRO A 20 -6.54 -9.11 -7.72
CA PRO A 20 -6.24 -10.52 -7.65
C PRO A 20 -6.24 -11.14 -9.05
N ILE A 21 -5.23 -11.94 -9.35
CA ILE A 21 -5.10 -12.68 -10.60
C ILE A 21 -5.03 -14.15 -10.25
N PHE A 22 -5.98 -14.95 -10.75
CA PHE A 22 -5.93 -16.39 -10.65
C PHE A 22 -5.19 -16.97 -11.85
N ASP A 23 -4.18 -17.77 -11.58
CA ASP A 23 -3.44 -18.52 -12.60
C ASP A 23 -3.78 -20.01 -12.45
N PRO A 24 -4.46 -20.64 -13.44
CA PRO A 24 -4.85 -22.03 -13.37
C PRO A 24 -3.74 -22.99 -13.81
N GLU A 25 -2.62 -22.49 -14.35
CA GLU A 25 -1.54 -23.31 -14.89
C GLU A 25 -0.59 -23.79 -13.78
N GLY A 26 -0.04 -24.98 -13.93
CA GLY A 26 0.86 -25.58 -12.93
C GLY A 26 0.18 -25.80 -11.58
N ASP A 27 0.84 -25.37 -10.51
CA ASP A 27 0.23 -25.32 -9.17
C ASP A 27 -0.66 -24.09 -9.09
N ALA A 28 -1.94 -24.26 -9.36
CA ALA A 28 -2.93 -23.19 -9.41
C ALA A 28 -2.79 -22.24 -8.19
N HIS A 29 -2.61 -20.97 -8.45
CA HIS A 29 -2.37 -19.96 -7.40
C HIS A 29 -3.07 -18.63 -7.67
N VAL A 30 -3.20 -17.83 -6.61
CA VAL A 30 -3.65 -16.45 -6.69
C VAL A 30 -2.46 -15.54 -6.37
N ARG A 31 -2.22 -14.57 -7.23
CA ARG A 31 -1.26 -13.49 -6.99
C ARG A 31 -1.96 -12.13 -6.97
N ILE A 32 -1.36 -11.18 -6.29
CA ILE A 32 -1.87 -9.81 -6.27
C ILE A 32 -1.01 -8.95 -7.20
N GLU A 33 -1.67 -8.34 -8.18
CA GLU A 33 -1.06 -7.31 -9.00
C GLU A 33 -1.17 -5.97 -8.27
N MET A 34 -0.03 -5.42 -7.89
CA MET A 34 0.01 -4.07 -7.34
C MET A 34 -0.06 -3.04 -8.46
N ARG A 35 -1.06 -2.16 -8.42
CA ARG A 35 -1.39 -1.25 -9.53
C ARG A 35 -1.39 0.22 -9.15
N SER A 36 -1.31 0.55 -7.87
CA SER A 36 -1.44 1.92 -7.36
C SER A 36 -0.14 2.74 -7.39
N LEU A 37 1.02 2.10 -7.64
CA LEU A 37 2.29 2.82 -7.75
C LEU A 37 2.60 3.12 -9.22
N PRO A 38 2.77 4.40 -9.59
CA PRO A 38 3.32 4.78 -10.88
C PRO A 38 4.81 4.43 -10.96
N ALA A 39 5.37 4.50 -12.17
CA ALA A 39 6.81 4.41 -12.36
C ALA A 39 7.50 5.53 -11.58
N GLY A 40 8.49 5.18 -10.79
CA GLY A 40 9.33 6.15 -10.08
C GLY A 40 10.24 6.92 -11.05
N PRO A 41 10.74 8.09 -10.65
CA PRO A 41 11.59 8.93 -11.50
C PRO A 41 12.96 8.28 -11.81
N THR A 42 13.42 7.36 -10.96
CA THR A 42 14.67 6.61 -11.18
C THR A 42 14.44 5.10 -10.91
N PRO A 43 15.34 4.22 -11.44
CA PRO A 43 15.32 2.80 -11.08
C PRO A 43 15.44 2.54 -9.57
N LEU A 44 16.17 3.40 -8.86
CA LEU A 44 16.31 3.30 -7.40
C LEU A 44 14.98 3.57 -6.68
N ASP A 45 14.23 4.59 -7.10
CA ASP A 45 12.90 4.87 -6.55
C ASP A 45 11.93 3.72 -6.81
N MET A 46 11.99 3.13 -8.00
CA MET A 46 11.16 1.97 -8.33
C MET A 46 11.53 0.75 -7.46
N ALA A 47 12.82 0.49 -7.26
CA ALA A 47 13.29 -0.58 -6.38
C ALA A 47 12.85 -0.35 -4.92
N ALA A 48 12.99 0.88 -4.42
CA ALA A 48 12.56 1.23 -3.07
C ALA A 48 11.05 1.04 -2.87
N ASN A 49 10.23 1.42 -3.86
CA ASN A 49 8.78 1.21 -3.82
C ASN A 49 8.42 -0.28 -3.77
N VAL A 50 9.08 -1.11 -4.58
CA VAL A 50 8.88 -2.56 -4.58
C VAL A 50 9.32 -3.17 -3.26
N ALA A 51 10.49 -2.78 -2.75
CA ALA A 51 11.00 -3.25 -1.46
C ALA A 51 10.05 -2.91 -0.31
N LEU A 52 9.58 -1.67 -0.23
CA LEU A 52 8.60 -1.26 0.78
C LEU A 52 7.32 -2.10 0.70
N PHE A 53 6.78 -2.28 -0.51
CA PHE A 53 5.54 -3.05 -0.69
C PHE A 53 5.70 -4.52 -0.28
N ILE A 54 6.74 -5.21 -0.77
CA ILE A 54 7.00 -6.61 -0.44
C ILE A 54 7.32 -6.74 1.04
N GLY A 55 8.19 -5.88 1.56
CA GLY A 55 8.55 -5.89 2.97
C GLY A 55 7.37 -5.71 3.91
N LEU A 56 6.42 -4.82 3.58
CA LEU A 56 5.19 -4.66 4.36
C LEU A 56 4.25 -5.86 4.20
N ALA A 57 4.11 -6.42 3.02
CA ALA A 57 3.28 -7.60 2.79
C ALA A 57 3.74 -8.79 3.66
N GLU A 58 5.03 -9.07 3.66
CA GLU A 58 5.64 -10.13 4.47
C GLU A 58 5.65 -9.78 5.97
N GLY A 59 6.06 -8.57 6.30
CA GLY A 59 6.18 -8.13 7.69
C GLY A 59 4.86 -7.98 8.45
N LEU A 60 3.74 -7.82 7.74
CA LEU A 60 2.39 -7.71 8.32
C LEU A 60 1.57 -9.00 8.18
N ALA A 61 2.06 -10.03 7.50
CA ALA A 61 1.30 -11.25 7.21
C ALA A 61 0.66 -11.87 8.47
N ASP A 62 1.42 -11.99 9.54
CA ASP A 62 0.95 -12.55 10.83
C ASP A 62 0.03 -11.59 11.61
N GLN A 63 -0.05 -10.32 11.20
CA GLN A 63 -0.86 -9.29 11.85
C GLN A 63 -2.10 -8.90 11.03
N LEU A 64 -2.37 -9.64 9.96
CA LEU A 64 -3.41 -9.27 9.01
C LEU A 64 -4.81 -9.26 9.65
N GLU A 65 -5.20 -10.28 10.41
CA GLU A 65 -6.53 -10.34 11.05
C GLU A 65 -6.77 -9.19 12.04
N PRO A 66 -5.87 -8.91 13.01
CA PRO A 66 -6.04 -7.75 13.87
C PRO A 66 -6.01 -6.42 13.11
N LEU A 67 -5.20 -6.28 12.05
CA LEU A 67 -5.14 -5.07 11.25
C LEU A 67 -6.44 -4.83 10.48
N LEU A 68 -6.99 -5.85 9.83
CA LEU A 68 -8.27 -5.77 9.11
C LEU A 68 -9.43 -5.43 10.05
N SER A 69 -9.40 -5.96 11.27
CA SER A 69 -10.40 -5.66 12.30
C SER A 69 -10.26 -4.22 12.83
N ALA A 70 -9.03 -3.71 12.95
CA ALA A 70 -8.75 -2.38 13.46
C ALA A 70 -8.93 -1.28 12.40
N LEU A 71 -8.76 -1.59 11.11
CA LEU A 71 -8.88 -0.66 9.99
C LEU A 71 -9.93 -1.17 8.99
N PRO A 72 -11.23 -0.91 9.21
CA PRO A 72 -12.29 -1.24 8.27
C PRO A 72 -12.06 -0.65 6.88
N PHE A 73 -12.55 -1.33 5.84
CA PHE A 73 -12.32 -0.96 4.44
C PHE A 73 -12.67 0.51 4.12
N SER A 74 -13.77 1.03 4.68
CA SER A 74 -14.16 2.43 4.46
C SER A 74 -13.11 3.45 4.89
N TYR A 75 -12.37 3.18 5.99
CA TYR A 75 -11.28 4.04 6.45
C TYR A 75 -10.00 3.83 5.63
N ALA A 76 -9.73 2.61 5.18
CA ALA A 76 -8.63 2.36 4.26
C ALA A 76 -8.84 3.07 2.92
N GLU A 77 -10.06 3.06 2.39
CA GLU A 77 -10.46 3.81 1.20
C GLU A 77 -10.30 5.32 1.40
N GLU A 78 -10.78 5.85 2.52
CA GLU A 78 -10.62 7.26 2.86
C GLU A 78 -9.14 7.67 2.95
N ASN A 79 -8.31 6.86 3.60
CA ASN A 79 -6.87 7.07 3.68
C ASN A 79 -6.21 7.08 2.31
N PHE A 80 -6.63 6.19 1.42
CA PHE A 80 -6.13 6.15 0.04
C PHE A 80 -6.38 7.47 -0.68
N TYR A 81 -7.60 8.00 -0.63
CA TYR A 81 -7.92 9.28 -1.27
C TYR A 81 -7.25 10.48 -0.58
N ARG A 82 -7.10 10.47 0.75
CA ARG A 82 -6.34 11.50 1.47
C ARG A 82 -4.88 11.51 1.03
N ALA A 83 -4.23 10.33 0.96
CA ALA A 83 -2.86 10.20 0.50
C ALA A 83 -2.69 10.62 -0.97
N ALA A 84 -3.62 10.26 -1.84
CA ALA A 84 -3.61 10.66 -3.26
C ALA A 84 -3.73 12.18 -3.45
N ARG A 85 -4.50 12.86 -2.58
CA ARG A 85 -4.71 14.31 -2.64
C ARG A 85 -3.56 15.10 -2.03
N ASP A 86 -3.09 14.69 -0.85
CA ASP A 86 -2.22 15.49 0.01
C ASP A 86 -0.77 14.94 0.05
N GLY A 87 -0.50 13.79 -0.57
CA GLY A 87 0.82 13.16 -0.59
C GLY A 87 1.32 12.86 0.82
N LEU A 88 2.60 13.12 1.08
CA LEU A 88 3.21 12.92 2.40
C LEU A 88 2.66 13.84 3.50
N GLN A 89 1.90 14.86 3.15
CA GLN A 89 1.26 15.77 4.12
C GLN A 89 -0.11 15.26 4.59
N ALA A 90 -0.57 14.14 4.04
CA ALA A 90 -1.85 13.56 4.41
C ALA A 90 -1.91 13.22 5.90
N GLN A 91 -3.10 13.43 6.47
CA GLN A 91 -3.50 12.88 7.75
C GLN A 91 -4.34 11.64 7.49
N VAL A 92 -3.95 10.52 8.07
CA VAL A 92 -4.59 9.22 7.86
C VAL A 92 -5.13 8.65 9.16
N LEU A 93 -6.20 7.89 9.07
CA LEU A 93 -6.74 7.14 10.19
C LEU A 93 -5.95 5.84 10.33
N TRP A 94 -5.21 5.70 11.42
CA TRP A 94 -4.36 4.53 11.65
C TRP A 94 -4.56 3.96 13.05
N PRO A 95 -4.54 2.61 13.20
CA PRO A 95 -4.65 1.96 14.52
C PRO A 95 -3.51 2.41 15.45
N ASN A 96 -3.87 2.77 16.67
CA ASN A 96 -2.89 3.12 17.69
C ASN A 96 -2.87 2.05 18.79
N ALA A 97 -1.75 1.33 18.93
CA ALA A 97 -1.60 0.27 19.92
C ALA A 97 -1.73 0.75 21.39
N ARG A 98 -1.51 2.05 21.64
CA ARG A 98 -1.57 2.63 23.00
C ARG A 98 -2.95 3.16 23.37
N GLN A 99 -3.78 3.44 22.39
CA GLN A 99 -5.13 3.99 22.58
C GLN A 99 -6.06 3.16 21.70
N ASN A 100 -6.81 2.26 22.30
CA ASN A 100 -7.75 1.39 21.57
C ASN A 100 -8.57 2.20 20.54
N GLY A 101 -8.31 1.96 19.24
CA GLY A 101 -9.06 2.53 18.13
C GLY A 101 -8.21 3.22 17.08
N LEU A 102 -8.91 3.78 16.08
CA LEU A 102 -8.32 4.56 15.01
C LEU A 102 -8.06 5.99 15.47
N GLN A 103 -6.93 6.52 15.10
CA GLN A 103 -6.56 7.91 15.34
C GLN A 103 -6.03 8.57 14.07
N GLU A 104 -6.29 9.85 13.94
CA GLU A 104 -5.70 10.64 12.89
C GLU A 104 -4.22 10.87 13.18
N GLN A 105 -3.36 10.45 12.26
CA GLN A 105 -1.90 10.53 12.36
C GLN A 105 -1.32 11.05 11.04
N SER A 106 -0.18 11.73 11.12
CA SER A 106 0.58 12.10 9.92
C SER A 106 0.99 10.83 9.15
N LEU A 107 0.80 10.83 7.83
CA LEU A 107 1.23 9.72 6.98
C LEU A 107 2.73 9.43 7.13
N VAL A 108 3.56 10.46 7.25
CA VAL A 108 5.00 10.30 7.50
C VAL A 108 5.26 9.53 8.79
N SER A 109 4.56 9.89 9.88
CA SER A 109 4.71 9.18 11.16
C SER A 109 4.29 7.70 11.07
N VAL A 110 3.23 7.41 10.31
CA VAL A 110 2.79 6.02 10.08
C VAL A 110 3.83 5.26 9.26
N LEU A 111 4.39 5.87 8.21
CA LEU A 111 5.44 5.26 7.40
C LEU A 111 6.69 4.98 8.23
N GLU A 112 7.14 5.93 9.05
CA GLU A 112 8.28 5.75 9.96
C GLU A 112 8.08 4.58 10.94
N GLN A 113 6.86 4.37 11.41
CA GLN A 113 6.50 3.23 12.26
C GLN A 113 6.51 1.90 11.49
N LEU A 114 6.18 1.92 10.20
CA LEU A 114 6.07 0.74 9.35
C LEU A 114 7.41 0.32 8.72
N LEU A 115 8.35 1.23 8.51
CA LEU A 115 9.65 0.93 7.91
C LEU A 115 10.37 -0.24 8.59
N PRO A 116 10.51 -0.30 9.95
CA PRO A 116 11.15 -1.44 10.59
C PRO A 116 10.41 -2.77 10.39
N THR A 117 9.10 -2.71 10.11
CA THR A 117 8.31 -3.90 9.78
C THR A 117 8.60 -4.37 8.36
N ALA A 118 8.73 -3.44 7.42
CA ALA A 118 9.13 -3.75 6.05
C ALA A 118 10.55 -4.36 5.99
N GLU A 119 11.50 -3.78 6.72
CA GLU A 119 12.87 -4.30 6.83
C GLU A 119 12.89 -5.75 7.35
N ARG A 120 12.16 -6.02 8.43
CA ARG A 120 12.03 -7.41 8.95
C ARG A 120 11.37 -8.35 7.95
N GLY A 121 10.36 -7.88 7.21
CA GLY A 121 9.70 -8.69 6.17
C GLY A 121 10.67 -9.07 5.05
N LEU A 122 11.48 -8.13 4.56
CA LEU A 122 12.50 -8.38 3.55
C LEU A 122 13.58 -9.35 4.05
N ALA A 123 14.10 -9.12 5.26
CA ALA A 123 15.07 -10.01 5.87
C ALA A 123 14.52 -11.45 6.02
N GLY A 124 13.22 -11.59 6.35
CA GLY A 124 12.54 -12.89 6.47
C GLY A 124 12.52 -13.71 5.19
N ILE A 125 12.56 -13.07 4.04
CA ILE A 125 12.61 -13.71 2.71
C ILE A 125 14.02 -13.73 2.09
N GLY A 126 15.05 -13.37 2.87
CA GLY A 126 16.45 -13.44 2.45
C GLY A 126 16.91 -12.29 1.56
N VAL A 127 16.25 -11.15 1.65
CA VAL A 127 16.74 -9.90 1.04
C VAL A 127 17.56 -9.19 2.11
N ASP A 128 18.88 -9.23 1.97
CA ASP A 128 19.83 -8.53 2.83
C ASP A 128 20.03 -7.07 2.39
N GLU A 129 20.55 -6.24 3.29
CA GLU A 129 20.85 -4.81 3.08
C GLU A 129 21.80 -4.54 1.90
#